data_e8110d00b72cae3a71d459ce0b919a20
#
_entry.id   e8110d00b72cae3a71d459ce0b919a20
#
_cell.length_a   1.000
_cell.length_b   1.000
_cell.length_c   1.000
_cell.angle_alpha   90.00
_cell.angle_beta   90.00
_cell.angle_gamma   90.00
#
_symmetry.space_group_name_H-M   'P 1'
#
loop_
_entity.id
_entity.type
_entity.pdbx_description
1 polymer ?
#
loop_
_entity_poly.entity_id
_entity_poly.type
_entity_poly.pdbx_seq_one_letter_code
_entity_poly.pdbx_strand_id
1 'polypeptide(L)'
;MAYDSTVSAPHHVVIEERRRLTVSGVVDVVSDGRKTILLHNGCATMARITGSGCMLTTLIGGFCAAAPEQPFEAVCAAMAVMGICGELAEEKRLRNQTGNATFRTDLIDAVFNLTEQDLKERVRYEVYQG
;
A
#
# COMPACT_ATOMS: atom_id res chain seq x y z
N MET A 1 -0.23 -4.93 -20.92
CA MET A 1 -0.27 -5.94 -19.84
C MET A 1 -1.73 -6.33 -19.62
N ALA A 2 -2.04 -7.60 -19.74
CA ALA A 2 -3.39 -8.08 -19.43
C ALA A 2 -3.51 -8.20 -17.91
N TYR A 3 -4.54 -7.61 -17.35
CA TYR A 3 -4.91 -7.80 -15.96
C TYR A 3 -5.38 -9.25 -15.77
N ASP A 4 -4.77 -9.97 -14.85
CA ASP A 4 -5.26 -11.29 -14.47
C ASP A 4 -6.44 -11.14 -13.53
N SER A 5 -7.65 -11.39 -14.08
CA SER A 5 -8.91 -11.29 -13.34
C SER A 5 -9.11 -12.40 -12.29
N THR A 6 -8.14 -13.30 -12.12
CA THR A 6 -8.22 -14.39 -11.13
C THR A 6 -7.86 -13.94 -9.71
N VAL A 7 -7.33 -12.73 -9.54
CA VAL A 7 -7.08 -12.15 -8.21
C VAL A 7 -8.37 -11.52 -7.69
N SER A 8 -9.25 -12.32 -7.14
CA SER A 8 -10.46 -11.84 -6.46
C SER A 8 -10.11 -11.34 -5.06
N ALA A 9 -9.78 -10.06 -4.93
CA ALA A 9 -9.81 -9.39 -3.64
C ALA A 9 -10.95 -8.36 -3.66
N PRO A 10 -11.76 -8.28 -2.60
CA PRO A 10 -12.97 -7.47 -2.60
C PRO A 10 -12.76 -5.95 -2.56
N HIS A 11 -11.54 -5.48 -2.48
CA HIS A 11 -11.24 -4.05 -2.40
C HIS A 11 -10.03 -3.70 -3.27
N HIS A 12 -10.31 -3.28 -4.50
CA HIS A 12 -9.29 -2.76 -5.40
C HIS A 12 -9.38 -1.24 -5.48
N VAL A 13 -8.27 -0.57 -5.21
CA VAL A 13 -8.09 0.83 -5.63
C VAL A 13 -7.32 0.80 -6.94
N VAL A 14 -7.95 1.27 -8.00
CA VAL A 14 -7.34 1.39 -9.32
C VAL A 14 -7.12 2.88 -9.58
N ILE A 15 -5.89 3.27 -9.78
CA ILE A 15 -5.53 4.62 -10.18
C ILE A 15 -4.83 4.52 -11.52
N GLU A 16 -5.45 5.09 -12.53
CA GLU A 16 -4.89 5.15 -13.88
C GLU A 16 -4.58 6.59 -14.24
N GLU A 17 -3.32 6.88 -14.48
CA GLU A 17 -2.87 8.18 -14.96
C GLU A 17 -1.79 7.99 -16.02
N ARG A 18 -2.04 8.49 -17.25
CA ARG A 18 -1.07 8.56 -18.34
C ARG A 18 -0.24 7.28 -18.55
N ARG A 19 -0.89 6.14 -18.70
CA ARG A 19 -0.28 4.80 -18.85
C ARG A 19 0.38 4.25 -17.58
N ARG A 20 0.02 4.78 -16.43
CA ARG A 20 0.41 4.23 -15.14
C ARG A 20 -0.79 3.56 -14.51
N LEU A 21 -0.58 2.37 -14.00
CA LEU A 21 -1.61 1.59 -13.34
C LEU A 21 -1.16 1.25 -11.92
N THR A 22 -2.03 1.50 -10.97
CA THR A 22 -1.84 1.08 -9.59
C THR A 22 -3.07 0.29 -9.15
N VAL A 23 -2.85 -0.93 -8.70
CA VAL A 23 -3.90 -1.81 -8.20
C VAL A 23 -3.51 -2.29 -6.81
N SER A 24 -4.36 -2.03 -5.81
CA SER A 24 -4.18 -2.60 -4.48
C SER A 24 -4.96 -3.90 -4.33
N GLY A 25 -4.38 -4.86 -3.58
CA GLY A 25 -4.97 -6.17 -3.38
C GLY A 25 -4.17 -7.00 -2.37
N VAL A 26 -4.23 -8.32 -2.50
CA VAL A 26 -3.35 -9.21 -1.73
C VAL A 26 -1.88 -8.94 -2.07
N VAL A 27 -1.63 -8.66 -3.34
CA VAL A 27 -0.37 -8.14 -3.85
C VAL A 27 -0.68 -6.83 -4.55
N ASP A 28 0.01 -5.77 -4.15
CA ASP A 28 -0.14 -4.47 -4.78
C ASP A 28 0.72 -4.41 -6.05
N VAL A 29 0.17 -3.84 -7.11
CA VAL A 29 0.82 -3.74 -8.42
C VAL A 29 0.94 -2.28 -8.80
N VAL A 30 2.14 -1.84 -9.14
CA VAL A 30 2.40 -0.50 -9.70
C VAL A 30 3.14 -0.66 -11.01
N SER A 31 2.61 -0.10 -12.08
CA SER A 31 3.21 -0.19 -13.42
C SER A 31 3.15 1.14 -14.16
N ASP A 32 4.21 1.47 -14.89
CA ASP A 32 4.27 2.60 -15.82
C ASP A 32 4.26 2.16 -17.29
N GLY A 33 4.02 0.86 -17.55
CA GLY A 33 4.05 0.27 -18.87
C GLY A 33 5.42 -0.26 -19.30
N ARG A 34 6.49 0.09 -18.60
CA ARG A 34 7.86 -0.40 -18.84
C ARG A 34 8.39 -1.21 -17.68
N LYS A 35 8.08 -0.76 -16.49
CA LYS A 35 8.52 -1.35 -15.24
C LYS A 35 7.28 -1.63 -14.38
N THR A 36 7.25 -2.79 -13.78
CA THR A 36 6.19 -3.21 -12.86
C THR A 36 6.81 -3.62 -11.54
N ILE A 37 6.27 -3.09 -10.46
CA ILE A 37 6.65 -3.47 -9.09
C ILE A 37 5.47 -4.16 -8.45
N LEU A 38 5.73 -5.32 -7.85
CA LEU A 38 4.81 -6.05 -6.99
C LEU A 38 5.22 -5.81 -5.54
N LEU A 39 4.29 -5.37 -4.72
CA LEU A 39 4.49 -5.13 -3.29
C LEU A 39 3.70 -6.16 -2.49
N HIS A 40 4.38 -6.85 -1.59
CA HIS A 40 3.82 -7.95 -0.80
C HIS A 40 3.49 -7.55 0.65
N ASN A 41 3.61 -6.29 0.98
CA ASN A 41 3.27 -5.78 2.31
C ASN A 41 1.77 -5.58 2.48
N GLY A 42 1.30 -5.76 3.69
CA GLY A 42 -0.09 -5.56 4.06
C GLY A 42 -0.66 -6.74 4.84
N CYS A 43 -1.91 -6.61 5.26
CA CYS A 43 -2.61 -7.66 5.97
C CYS A 43 -4.11 -7.66 5.62
N ALA A 44 -4.76 -8.82 5.84
CA ALA A 44 -6.18 -9.00 5.53
C ALA A 44 -7.11 -8.07 6.33
N THR A 45 -6.71 -7.66 7.52
CA THR A 45 -7.51 -6.79 8.39
C THR A 45 -7.73 -5.40 7.77
N MET A 46 -6.80 -4.94 6.91
CA MET A 46 -6.96 -3.67 6.18
C MET A 46 -8.22 -3.64 5.32
N ALA A 47 -8.67 -4.78 4.79
CA ALA A 47 -9.90 -4.89 4.02
C ALA A 47 -11.18 -4.85 4.87
N ARG A 48 -11.04 -5.00 6.18
CA ARG A 48 -12.17 -5.01 7.13
C ARG A 48 -12.51 -3.66 7.72
N ILE A 49 -11.67 -2.65 7.49
CA ILE A 49 -11.91 -1.29 8.00
C ILE A 49 -12.44 -0.40 6.88
N THR A 50 -13.28 0.57 7.26
CA THR A 50 -13.75 1.61 6.35
C THR A 50 -12.69 2.67 6.17
N GLY A 51 -12.45 3.08 4.93
CA GLY A 51 -11.61 4.24 4.61
C GLY A 51 -10.15 3.92 4.33
N SER A 52 -9.71 2.65 4.33
CA SER A 52 -8.33 2.29 3.99
C SER A 52 -7.94 2.70 2.56
N GLY A 53 -8.87 2.58 1.61
CA GLY A 53 -8.67 3.03 0.22
C GLY A 53 -8.50 4.55 0.12
N CYS A 54 -9.29 5.32 0.86
CA CYS A 54 -9.17 6.78 0.94
C CYS A 54 -7.85 7.20 1.57
N MET A 55 -7.40 6.52 2.62
CA MET A 55 -6.11 6.75 3.25
C MET A 55 -4.97 6.51 2.26
N LEU A 56 -5.02 5.41 1.52
CA LEU A 56 -4.03 5.08 0.50
C LEU A 56 -3.98 6.14 -0.59
N THR A 57 -5.12 6.57 -1.11
CA THR A 57 -5.21 7.61 -2.14
C THR A 57 -4.63 8.93 -1.64
N THR A 58 -4.89 9.29 -0.39
CA THR A 58 -4.33 10.48 0.25
C THR A 58 -2.81 10.40 0.38
N LEU A 59 -2.28 9.25 0.81
CA LEU A 59 -0.84 9.01 0.88
C LEU A 59 -0.18 9.13 -0.49
N ILE A 60 -0.75 8.51 -1.51
CA ILE A 60 -0.26 8.59 -2.90
C ILE A 60 -0.21 10.06 -3.35
N GLY A 61 -1.26 10.82 -3.12
CA GLY A 61 -1.30 12.25 -3.43
C GLY A 61 -0.21 13.04 -2.74
N GLY A 62 0.01 12.81 -1.45
CA GLY A 62 1.06 13.45 -0.66
C GLY A 62 2.46 13.10 -1.15
N PHE A 63 2.75 11.83 -1.40
CA PHE A 63 4.05 11.38 -1.90
C PHE A 63 4.33 11.92 -3.31
N CYS A 64 3.33 11.92 -4.20
CA CYS A 64 3.48 12.49 -5.54
C CYS A 64 3.72 14.00 -5.50
N ALA A 65 3.05 14.72 -4.59
CA ALA A 65 3.26 16.16 -4.40
C ALA A 65 4.67 16.46 -3.87
N ALA A 66 5.20 15.61 -2.99
CA ALA A 66 6.55 15.76 -2.44
C ALA A 66 7.65 15.39 -3.45
N ALA A 67 7.38 14.52 -4.41
CA ALA A 67 8.32 14.07 -5.42
C ALA A 67 7.70 14.11 -6.83
N PRO A 68 7.35 15.31 -7.35
CA PRO A 68 6.62 15.44 -8.61
C PRO A 68 7.41 14.97 -9.84
N GLU A 69 8.72 14.91 -9.74
CA GLU A 69 9.61 14.44 -10.81
C GLU A 69 9.76 12.91 -10.85
N GLN A 70 9.32 12.22 -9.79
CA GLN A 70 9.43 10.77 -9.64
C GLN A 70 8.09 10.15 -9.21
N PRO A 71 7.04 10.29 -10.02
CA PRO A 71 5.70 9.85 -9.63
C PRO A 71 5.57 8.33 -9.49
N PHE A 72 6.30 7.55 -10.28
CA PHE A 72 6.29 6.09 -10.16
C PHE A 72 6.86 5.65 -8.81
N GLU A 73 8.02 6.16 -8.44
CA GLU A 73 8.68 5.88 -7.16
C GLU A 73 7.84 6.38 -5.98
N ALA A 74 7.20 7.55 -6.14
CA ALA A 74 6.31 8.11 -5.12
C ALA A 74 5.11 7.21 -4.84
N VAL A 75 4.47 6.67 -5.87
CA VAL A 75 3.35 5.73 -5.73
C VAL A 75 3.83 4.44 -5.07
N CYS A 76 4.95 3.88 -5.50
CA CYS A 76 5.51 2.68 -4.89
C CYS A 76 5.81 2.89 -3.40
N ALA A 77 6.39 4.03 -3.04
CA ALA A 77 6.68 4.38 -1.65
C ALA A 77 5.40 4.50 -0.82
N ALA A 78 4.37 5.17 -1.33
CA ALA A 78 3.08 5.31 -0.63
C ALA A 78 2.42 3.94 -0.39
N MET A 79 2.44 3.05 -1.39
CA MET A 79 1.90 1.70 -1.28
C MET A 79 2.67 0.87 -0.25
N ALA A 80 4.01 0.95 -0.26
CA ALA A 80 4.86 0.27 0.71
C ALA A 80 4.60 0.77 2.14
N VAL A 81 4.53 2.08 2.33
CA VAL A 81 4.20 2.71 3.63
C VAL A 81 2.86 2.20 4.15
N MET A 82 1.82 2.22 3.32
CA MET A 82 0.49 1.76 3.73
C MET A 82 0.49 0.29 4.12
N GLY A 83 1.14 -0.57 3.34
CA GLY A 83 1.24 -2.00 3.63
C GLY A 83 2.02 -2.30 4.91
N ILE A 84 3.15 -1.66 5.10
CA ILE A 84 3.98 -1.82 6.31
C ILE A 84 3.25 -1.33 7.56
N CYS A 85 2.60 -0.17 7.48
CA CYS A 85 1.79 0.35 8.59
C CYS A 85 0.62 -0.57 8.92
N GLY A 86 0.01 -1.20 7.91
CA GLY A 86 -0.99 -2.25 8.11
C GLY A 86 -0.45 -3.44 8.89
N GLU A 87 0.75 -3.90 8.56
CA GLU A 87 1.43 -5.00 9.27
C GLU A 87 1.74 -4.63 10.73
N LEU A 88 2.25 -3.43 10.97
CA LEU A 88 2.53 -2.93 12.32
C LEU A 88 1.26 -2.84 13.18
N ALA A 89 0.19 -2.32 12.61
CA ALA A 89 -1.11 -2.25 13.28
C ALA A 89 -1.67 -3.66 13.57
N GLU A 90 -1.49 -4.62 12.65
CA GLU A 90 -1.92 -6.00 12.84
C GLU A 90 -1.13 -6.72 13.94
N GLU A 91 0.16 -6.54 13.99
CA GLU A 91 0.99 -7.06 15.09
C GLU A 91 0.49 -6.55 16.45
N LYS A 92 0.16 -5.27 16.54
CA LYS A 92 -0.39 -4.65 17.76
C LYS A 92 -1.77 -5.19 18.09
N ARG A 93 -2.65 -5.34 17.06
CA ARG A 93 -3.98 -5.91 17.22
C ARG A 93 -3.93 -7.32 17.79
N LEU A 94 -3.09 -8.17 17.24
CA LEU A 94 -2.93 -9.55 17.69
C LEU A 94 -2.38 -9.64 19.10
N ARG A 95 -1.39 -8.81 19.44
CA ARG A 95 -0.78 -8.75 20.77
C ARG A 95 -1.77 -8.32 21.84
N ASN A 96 -2.61 -7.33 21.53
CA ASN A 96 -3.54 -6.71 22.48
C ASN A 96 -4.97 -7.27 22.37
N GLN A 97 -5.21 -8.17 21.42
CA GLN A 97 -6.53 -8.77 21.16
C GLN A 97 -7.62 -7.72 20.93
N THR A 98 -7.30 -6.69 20.14
CA THR A 98 -8.21 -5.59 19.81
C THR A 98 -8.99 -5.86 18.52
N GLY A 99 -9.96 -4.99 18.22
CA GLY A 99 -10.84 -5.12 17.06
C GLY A 99 -10.52 -4.12 15.94
N ASN A 100 -11.46 -4.00 14.99
CA ASN A 100 -11.29 -3.19 13.79
C ASN A 100 -11.12 -1.68 14.06
N ALA A 101 -11.83 -1.14 15.05
CA ALA A 101 -11.74 0.29 15.37
C ALA A 101 -10.35 0.67 15.89
N THR A 102 -9.81 -0.13 16.80
CA THR A 102 -8.46 0.07 17.33
C THR A 102 -7.42 -0.16 16.27
N PHE A 103 -7.59 -1.19 15.41
CA PHE A 103 -6.71 -1.42 14.26
C PHE A 103 -6.64 -0.18 13.36
N ARG A 104 -7.78 0.43 13.03
CA ARG A 104 -7.82 1.65 12.20
C ARG A 104 -7.05 2.79 12.83
N THR A 105 -7.24 3.01 14.13
CA THR A 105 -6.49 4.03 14.89
C THR A 105 -5.00 3.72 14.91
N ASP A 106 -4.62 2.48 15.18
CA ASP A 106 -3.23 2.03 15.20
C ASP A 106 -2.57 2.14 13.82
N LEU A 107 -3.32 1.93 12.73
CA LEU A 107 -2.84 2.14 11.37
C LEU A 107 -2.46 3.61 11.12
N ILE A 108 -3.31 4.53 11.55
CA ILE A 108 -3.05 5.98 11.43
C ILE A 108 -1.83 6.37 12.26
N ASP A 109 -1.75 5.88 13.48
CA ASP A 109 -0.61 6.12 14.37
C ASP A 109 0.69 5.53 13.80
N ALA A 110 0.61 4.35 13.15
CA ALA A 110 1.76 3.74 12.50
C ALA A 110 2.29 4.61 11.34
N VAL A 111 1.40 5.22 10.55
CA VAL A 111 1.80 6.15 9.48
C VAL A 111 2.56 7.35 10.07
N PHE A 112 2.07 7.90 11.17
CA PHE A 112 2.72 9.04 11.83
C PHE A 112 4.11 8.68 12.40
N ASN A 113 4.24 7.49 12.96
CA ASN A 113 5.46 7.06 13.67
C ASN A 113 6.44 6.26 12.80
N LEU A 114 6.13 6.00 11.54
CA LEU A 114 6.96 5.19 10.68
C LEU A 114 8.36 5.77 10.51
N THR A 115 9.37 4.93 10.67
CA THR A 115 10.77 5.30 10.50
C THR A 115 11.34 4.78 9.18
N GLU A 116 12.44 5.38 8.74
CA GLU A 116 13.19 4.88 7.58
C GLU A 116 13.70 3.44 7.81
N GLN A 117 14.03 3.12 9.04
CA GLN A 117 14.45 1.78 9.45
C GLN A 117 13.33 0.75 9.22
N ASP A 118 12.10 1.08 9.65
CA ASP A 118 10.94 0.20 9.44
C ASP A 118 10.73 -0.09 7.95
N LEU A 119 10.85 0.92 7.11
CA LEU A 119 10.76 0.77 5.66
C LEU A 119 11.82 -0.19 5.13
N LYS A 120 13.08 0.03 5.48
CA LYS A 120 14.20 -0.78 5.00
C LYS A 120 14.11 -2.24 5.43
N GLU A 121 13.67 -2.49 6.66
CA GLU A 121 13.59 -3.84 7.22
C GLU A 121 12.36 -4.62 6.75
N ARG A 122 11.26 -3.94 6.44
CA ARG A 122 9.97 -4.58 6.22
C ARG A 122 9.51 -4.61 4.78
N VAL A 123 10.03 -3.76 3.91
CA VAL A 123 9.59 -3.71 2.51
C VAL A 123 9.89 -5.03 1.78
N ARG A 124 8.86 -5.58 1.13
CA ARG A 124 8.97 -6.78 0.29
C ARG A 124 8.40 -6.48 -1.08
N TYR A 125 9.24 -6.52 -2.08
CA TYR A 125 8.83 -6.22 -3.44
C TYR A 125 9.60 -7.03 -4.49
N GLU A 126 8.99 -7.14 -5.66
CA GLU A 126 9.60 -7.72 -6.85
C GLU A 126 9.53 -6.72 -7.99
N VAL A 127 10.56 -6.69 -8.82
CA VAL A 127 10.65 -5.78 -9.97
C VAL A 127 10.65 -6.59 -11.26
N TYR A 128 9.75 -6.24 -12.17
CA TYR A 128 9.69 -6.78 -13.52
C TYR A 128 9.93 -5.64 -14.51
N GLN A 129 10.86 -5.87 -15.43
CA GLN A 129 11.14 -4.96 -16.55
C GLN A 129 10.78 -5.68 -17.83
N GLY A 130 9.89 -5.08 -18.59
CA GLY A 130 9.45 -5.59 -19.88
C GLY A 130 10.07 -4.84 -21.04
#